data_fd314cb17d6bd042bb6cc811f46e8b4c
#
_entry.id   fd314cb17d6bd042bb6cc811f46e8b4c
#
_cell.length_a   1.000
_cell.length_b   1.000
_cell.length_c   1.000
_cell.angle_alpha   90.00
_cell.angle_beta   90.00
_cell.angle_gamma   90.00
#
_symmetry.space_group_name_H-M   'P 1'
#
loop_
_entity.id
_entity.type
_entity.pdbx_description
1 polymer ?
#
loop_
_entity_poly.entity_id
_entity_poly.type
_entity_poly.pdbx_seq_one_letter_code
_entity_poly.pdbx_strand_id
1 'polypeptide(L)'
;MEKLSYKTLENVGYDGYLLKDAKEKVLQFGEGNFLRAFVDYWFDLANEKADWNGKCCLVQPIAPGLAEMINEQDGLYTLHLRGSVNGEKVDDKRIISSVSRCLNPYQEEGFNEMMKVAASDDLEIIVSNTTEAGIHYDPSCQFEDKPAASFPGKLTQVLYHRYKNNKPGILMLACELIDNNGKELLKCVNQYIEQWNLEEGFKKYVNEECTFCGSLVDRIVPGRIRDPQEVARLEEENHYADPLTDVGEVFGLWVIEGDEKLNDVLPFKKAGLIDKVFVTPDMSPYKKRKVRILNGAHTGFVLGAYLAGQNIVRDCMHDEVIKGFMNKMLYDEVIPTLTLDKNDLLNFAKAVSDRFNNPFVDHELMSISLNSTSKWKARVMPSFLGYIDEHHALPKCITTSFAFYIQFYRGYELTDAGLVAKRPVGNTYTISDDRDILEFYYNHKDDSVKDLVHAVCTNTSFWGQDLTQIAGFEDAVVQTLTEIEEKGTYEVMKECL
;
A
#
# COMPACT_ATOMS: atom_id res chain seq x y z
N MET A 1 -22.48 16.28 21.71
CA MET A 1 -23.04 16.16 20.35
C MET A 1 -23.59 14.75 20.17
N GLU A 2 -24.67 14.53 19.39
CA GLU A 2 -25.17 13.19 19.09
C GLU A 2 -24.18 12.45 18.21
N LYS A 3 -24.05 11.12 18.40
CA LYS A 3 -23.22 10.30 17.54
C LYS A 3 -23.84 10.15 16.15
N LEU A 4 -23.00 9.98 15.14
CA LEU A 4 -23.42 9.66 13.78
C LEU A 4 -24.33 8.42 13.78
N SER A 5 -25.47 8.53 13.13
CA SER A 5 -26.46 7.46 12.91
C SER A 5 -27.38 7.87 11.78
N TYR A 6 -28.19 6.97 11.22
CA TYR A 6 -29.19 7.35 10.23
C TYR A 6 -30.16 8.41 10.75
N LYS A 7 -30.57 8.29 12.03
CA LYS A 7 -31.44 9.28 12.68
C LYS A 7 -30.77 10.64 12.80
N THR A 8 -29.51 10.68 13.19
CA THR A 8 -28.75 11.93 13.31
C THR A 8 -28.62 12.60 11.96
N LEU A 9 -28.35 11.85 10.89
CA LEU A 9 -28.26 12.39 9.52
C LEU A 9 -29.59 12.98 9.04
N GLU A 10 -30.73 12.34 9.35
CA GLU A 10 -32.06 12.92 9.08
C GLU A 10 -32.25 14.27 9.82
N ASN A 11 -31.85 14.33 11.09
CA ASN A 11 -31.99 15.52 11.91
C ASN A 11 -31.16 16.71 11.40
N VAL A 12 -29.95 16.46 10.87
CA VAL A 12 -29.08 17.51 10.32
C VAL A 12 -29.33 17.80 8.84
N GLY A 13 -30.28 17.10 8.22
CA GLY A 13 -30.68 17.35 6.83
C GLY A 13 -29.62 16.91 5.82
N TYR A 14 -28.92 15.80 6.07
CA TYR A 14 -27.93 15.26 5.13
C TYR A 14 -28.64 14.80 3.84
N ASP A 15 -28.19 15.30 2.69
CA ASP A 15 -28.76 15.06 1.36
C ASP A 15 -27.87 14.19 0.44
N GLY A 16 -26.73 13.70 0.95
CA GLY A 16 -25.85 12.80 0.20
C GLY A 16 -26.40 11.37 0.11
N TYR A 17 -25.67 10.53 -0.67
CA TYR A 17 -26.03 9.14 -0.85
C TYR A 17 -25.99 8.35 0.48
N LEU A 18 -27.03 7.56 0.74
CA LEU A 18 -27.10 6.61 1.86
C LEU A 18 -27.86 5.34 1.42
N LEU A 19 -27.34 4.18 1.80
CA LEU A 19 -27.98 2.89 1.67
C LEU A 19 -28.31 2.35 3.06
N LYS A 20 -29.59 2.43 3.48
CA LYS A 20 -29.99 2.00 4.83
C LYS A 20 -30.17 0.48 4.91
N ASP A 21 -30.95 -0.08 4.01
CA ASP A 21 -31.33 -1.48 4.02
C ASP A 21 -30.86 -2.16 2.73
N ALA A 22 -30.02 -3.16 2.87
CA ALA A 22 -29.58 -4.02 1.78
C ALA A 22 -29.07 -5.37 2.33
N LYS A 23 -28.89 -6.34 1.43
CA LYS A 23 -28.41 -7.67 1.79
C LYS A 23 -26.92 -7.67 2.09
N GLU A 24 -26.49 -8.48 3.05
CA GLU A 24 -25.08 -8.71 3.36
C GLU A 24 -24.47 -9.63 2.28
N LYS A 25 -23.85 -9.01 1.28
CA LYS A 25 -23.22 -9.72 0.16
C LYS A 25 -21.73 -9.95 0.36
N VAL A 26 -21.13 -9.22 1.29
CA VAL A 26 -19.69 -9.31 1.61
C VAL A 26 -19.52 -9.66 3.07
N LEU A 27 -18.68 -10.65 3.37
CA LEU A 27 -18.13 -10.92 4.69
C LEU A 27 -16.67 -10.42 4.70
N GLN A 28 -16.35 -9.44 5.55
CA GLN A 28 -15.07 -8.76 5.52
C GLN A 28 -14.29 -9.01 6.82
N PHE A 29 -13.15 -9.68 6.72
CA PHE A 29 -12.22 -9.86 7.84
C PHE A 29 -11.26 -8.67 7.93
N GLY A 30 -11.56 -7.80 8.87
CA GLY A 30 -10.89 -6.54 9.12
C GLY A 30 -11.86 -5.36 9.13
N GLU A 31 -11.78 -4.55 10.16
CA GLU A 31 -12.60 -3.34 10.39
C GLU A 31 -11.73 -2.09 10.54
N GLY A 32 -10.43 -2.25 10.23
CA GLY A 32 -9.43 -1.19 10.36
C GLY A 32 -9.59 -0.08 9.35
N ASN A 33 -8.80 0.98 9.57
CA ASN A 33 -8.87 2.20 8.74
C ASN A 33 -8.69 1.91 7.25
N PHE A 34 -7.77 0.99 6.89
CA PHE A 34 -7.49 0.73 5.48
C PHE A 34 -8.72 0.19 4.74
N LEU A 35 -9.37 -0.86 5.23
CA LEU A 35 -10.54 -1.44 4.54
C LEU A 35 -11.70 -0.45 4.50
N ARG A 36 -11.91 0.32 5.57
CA ARG A 36 -12.97 1.34 5.63
C ARG A 36 -12.75 2.48 4.61
N ALA A 37 -11.51 2.93 4.44
CA ALA A 37 -11.16 3.95 3.45
C ALA A 37 -10.93 3.39 2.04
N PHE A 38 -11.00 2.07 1.83
CA PHE A 38 -10.69 1.44 0.56
C PHE A 38 -11.81 0.52 0.08
N VAL A 39 -11.96 -0.68 0.64
CA VAL A 39 -12.93 -1.66 0.16
C VAL A 39 -14.37 -1.19 0.37
N ASP A 40 -14.70 -0.75 1.58
CA ASP A 40 -16.05 -0.28 1.91
C ASP A 40 -16.43 0.95 1.08
N TYR A 41 -15.47 1.84 0.81
CA TYR A 41 -15.66 2.98 -0.09
C TYR A 41 -16.00 2.56 -1.52
N TRP A 42 -15.28 1.56 -2.07
CA TRP A 42 -15.55 1.11 -3.44
C TRP A 42 -16.92 0.43 -3.57
N PHE A 43 -17.33 -0.35 -2.57
CA PHE A 43 -18.68 -0.92 -2.54
C PHE A 43 -19.76 0.14 -2.33
N ASP A 44 -19.48 1.17 -1.55
CA ASP A 44 -20.41 2.30 -1.37
C ASP A 44 -20.64 3.06 -2.69
N LEU A 45 -19.56 3.33 -3.44
CA LEU A 45 -19.68 3.89 -4.79
C LEU A 45 -20.41 2.96 -5.77
N ALA A 46 -20.19 1.66 -5.69
CA ALA A 46 -20.88 0.70 -6.55
C ALA A 46 -22.36 0.63 -6.24
N ASN A 47 -22.76 0.78 -4.99
CA ASN A 47 -24.17 0.92 -4.61
C ASN A 47 -24.82 2.15 -5.26
N GLU A 48 -24.16 3.30 -5.16
CA GLU A 48 -24.66 4.55 -5.73
C GLU A 48 -24.72 4.53 -7.26
N LYS A 49 -23.66 3.99 -7.92
CA LYS A 49 -23.49 4.12 -9.37
C LYS A 49 -24.07 2.96 -10.18
N ALA A 50 -24.26 1.80 -9.57
CA ALA A 50 -24.69 0.57 -10.25
C ALA A 50 -25.90 -0.11 -9.62
N ASP A 51 -26.52 0.47 -8.60
CA ASP A 51 -27.61 -0.14 -7.82
C ASP A 51 -27.27 -1.57 -7.38
N TRP A 52 -26.03 -1.79 -6.94
CA TRP A 52 -25.57 -3.13 -6.53
C TRP A 52 -26.35 -3.68 -5.35
N ASN A 53 -26.84 -2.79 -4.49
CA ASN A 53 -27.71 -3.07 -3.35
C ASN A 53 -27.16 -4.16 -2.42
N GLY A 54 -25.93 -3.98 -1.98
CA GLY A 54 -25.21 -4.90 -1.10
C GLY A 54 -24.46 -4.20 0.02
N LYS A 55 -24.33 -4.89 1.15
CA LYS A 55 -23.59 -4.43 2.31
C LYS A 55 -22.46 -5.38 2.70
N CYS A 56 -21.47 -4.81 3.40
CA CYS A 56 -20.38 -5.52 4.01
C CYS A 56 -20.69 -5.79 5.49
N CYS A 57 -20.74 -7.05 5.87
CA CYS A 57 -20.71 -7.47 7.27
C CYS A 57 -19.24 -7.61 7.69
N LEU A 58 -18.78 -6.77 8.61
CA LEU A 58 -17.40 -6.79 9.07
C LEU A 58 -17.21 -7.81 10.19
N VAL A 59 -16.02 -8.40 10.26
CA VAL A 59 -15.59 -9.30 11.33
C VAL A 59 -14.26 -8.79 11.86
N GLN A 60 -14.20 -8.41 13.13
CA GLN A 60 -12.91 -8.04 13.72
C GLN A 60 -12.01 -9.28 13.86
N PRO A 61 -10.77 -9.22 13.36
CA PRO A 61 -9.91 -10.40 13.25
C PRO A 61 -9.23 -10.81 14.57
N ILE A 62 -9.17 -9.91 15.54
CA ILE A 62 -8.56 -10.10 16.86
C ILE A 62 -9.53 -9.66 17.96
N ALA A 63 -9.30 -10.10 19.21
CA ALA A 63 -10.21 -9.83 20.32
C ALA A 63 -10.43 -8.33 20.63
N PRO A 64 -9.40 -7.44 20.65
CA PRO A 64 -9.62 -6.01 20.70
C PRO A 64 -9.93 -5.47 19.30
N GLY A 65 -11.01 -4.70 19.15
CA GLY A 65 -11.42 -4.15 17.84
C GLY A 65 -12.44 -3.03 17.94
N LEU A 66 -13.07 -2.71 16.84
CA LEU A 66 -13.97 -1.56 16.69
C LEU A 66 -15.45 -1.97 16.58
N ALA A 67 -15.80 -3.25 16.76
CA ALA A 67 -17.15 -3.75 16.52
C ALA A 67 -18.23 -2.96 17.28
N GLU A 68 -18.03 -2.68 18.56
CA GLU A 68 -18.98 -1.92 19.38
C GLU A 68 -19.17 -0.50 18.81
N MET A 69 -18.07 0.19 18.55
CA MET A 69 -18.10 1.57 18.03
C MET A 69 -18.77 1.68 16.66
N ILE A 70 -18.51 0.71 15.76
CA ILE A 70 -19.12 0.64 14.43
C ILE A 70 -20.62 0.42 14.55
N ASN A 71 -21.04 -0.50 15.42
CA ASN A 71 -22.46 -0.82 15.61
C ASN A 71 -23.24 0.30 16.29
N GLU A 72 -22.62 1.07 17.21
CA GLU A 72 -23.23 2.25 17.81
C GLU A 72 -23.54 3.36 16.80
N GLN A 73 -22.91 3.35 15.63
CA GLN A 73 -23.11 4.30 14.53
C GLN A 73 -23.91 3.69 13.36
N ASP A 74 -24.67 2.62 13.56
CA ASP A 74 -25.42 1.92 12.50
C ASP A 74 -24.52 1.45 11.32
N GLY A 75 -23.24 1.22 11.55
CA GLY A 75 -22.24 0.90 10.52
C GLY A 75 -21.74 2.13 9.73
N LEU A 76 -22.24 3.33 10.02
CA LEU A 76 -21.88 4.55 9.33
C LEU A 76 -20.57 5.16 9.85
N TYR A 77 -19.84 5.80 8.97
CA TYR A 77 -18.71 6.67 9.31
C TYR A 77 -18.42 7.69 8.21
N THR A 78 -17.80 8.79 8.61
CA THR A 78 -17.35 9.82 7.67
C THR A 78 -15.97 9.44 7.12
N LEU A 79 -15.84 9.47 5.82
CA LEU A 79 -14.55 9.33 5.12
C LEU A 79 -14.19 10.65 4.46
N HIS A 80 -12.98 11.13 4.72
CA HIS A 80 -12.36 12.22 4.00
C HIS A 80 -11.30 11.67 3.05
N LEU A 81 -11.46 11.93 1.76
CA LEU A 81 -10.41 11.67 0.77
C LEU A 81 -9.67 12.97 0.51
N ARG A 82 -8.42 13.03 1.01
CA ARG A 82 -7.60 14.24 1.03
C ARG A 82 -6.39 14.11 0.12
N GLY A 83 -6.07 15.16 -0.62
CA GLY A 83 -4.89 15.14 -1.48
C GLY A 83 -4.79 16.30 -2.44
N SER A 84 -4.03 16.08 -3.52
CA SER A 84 -3.92 16.95 -4.66
C SER A 84 -4.40 16.23 -5.92
N VAL A 85 -5.17 16.93 -6.75
CA VAL A 85 -5.60 16.45 -8.07
C VAL A 85 -5.33 17.56 -9.09
N ASN A 86 -4.47 17.30 -10.07
CA ASN A 86 -4.01 18.29 -11.02
C ASN A 86 -3.41 19.56 -10.38
N GLY A 87 -2.77 19.39 -9.21
CA GLY A 87 -2.18 20.48 -8.44
C GLY A 87 -3.14 21.23 -7.50
N GLU A 88 -4.44 20.93 -7.53
CA GLU A 88 -5.43 21.54 -6.67
C GLU A 88 -5.68 20.72 -5.41
N LYS A 89 -5.85 21.41 -4.27
CA LYS A 89 -6.17 20.77 -2.99
C LYS A 89 -7.60 20.24 -3.01
N VAL A 90 -7.76 18.98 -2.62
CA VAL A 90 -9.06 18.28 -2.55
C VAL A 90 -9.26 17.71 -1.15
N ASP A 91 -10.47 17.89 -0.60
CA ASP A 91 -10.96 17.21 0.60
C ASP A 91 -12.41 16.78 0.33
N ASP A 92 -12.57 15.56 -0.22
CA ASP A 92 -13.88 14.99 -0.53
C ASP A 92 -14.42 14.27 0.70
N LYS A 93 -15.55 14.77 1.24
CA LYS A 93 -16.25 14.18 2.37
C LYS A 93 -17.38 13.27 1.90
N ARG A 94 -17.45 12.06 2.43
CA ARG A 94 -18.51 11.10 2.16
C ARG A 94 -18.91 10.35 3.42
N ILE A 95 -20.21 10.16 3.64
CA ILE A 95 -20.68 9.17 4.61
C ILE A 95 -20.69 7.81 3.94
N ILE A 96 -19.96 6.86 4.52
CA ILE A 96 -19.96 5.48 4.05
C ILE A 96 -21.13 4.74 4.69
N SER A 97 -21.97 4.14 3.85
CA SER A 97 -23.17 3.39 4.24
C SER A 97 -23.19 1.95 3.73
N SER A 98 -22.10 1.50 3.12
CA SER A 98 -21.95 0.12 2.63
C SER A 98 -21.73 -0.91 3.73
N VAL A 99 -21.44 -0.52 4.96
CA VAL A 99 -21.30 -1.42 6.11
C VAL A 99 -22.65 -1.65 6.78
N SER A 100 -22.99 -2.92 7.07
CA SER A 100 -24.21 -3.28 7.81
C SER A 100 -23.98 -3.24 9.31
N ARG A 101 -22.96 -3.96 9.74
CA ARG A 101 -22.57 -4.17 11.13
C ARG A 101 -21.15 -4.73 11.22
N CYS A 102 -20.60 -4.77 12.44
CA CYS A 102 -19.34 -5.43 12.71
C CYS A 102 -19.53 -6.49 13.78
N LEU A 103 -19.05 -7.69 13.53
CA LEU A 103 -19.15 -8.85 14.43
C LEU A 103 -17.85 -9.03 15.23
N ASN A 104 -17.99 -9.31 16.51
CA ASN A 104 -16.89 -9.75 17.35
C ASN A 104 -16.97 -11.28 17.54
N PRO A 105 -16.22 -12.08 16.78
CA PRO A 105 -16.30 -13.53 16.81
C PRO A 105 -15.73 -14.15 18.10
N TYR A 106 -15.09 -13.36 18.95
CA TYR A 106 -14.62 -13.79 20.28
C TYR A 106 -15.71 -13.76 21.34
N GLN A 107 -16.90 -13.28 20.99
CA GLN A 107 -18.13 -13.42 21.75
C GLN A 107 -19.00 -14.49 21.07
N GLU A 108 -19.68 -15.32 21.86
CA GLU A 108 -20.48 -16.44 21.36
C GLU A 108 -21.55 -15.98 20.33
N GLU A 109 -22.23 -14.89 20.62
CA GLU A 109 -23.23 -14.32 19.71
C GLU A 109 -22.59 -13.89 18.39
N GLY A 110 -21.45 -13.18 18.43
CA GLY A 110 -20.73 -12.71 17.24
C GLY A 110 -20.20 -13.88 16.39
N PHE A 111 -19.70 -14.94 17.03
CA PHE A 111 -19.29 -16.15 16.32
C PHE A 111 -20.49 -16.82 15.62
N ASN A 112 -21.61 -16.98 16.31
CA ASN A 112 -22.81 -17.60 15.75
C ASN A 112 -23.38 -16.76 14.60
N GLU A 113 -23.40 -15.44 14.72
CA GLU A 113 -23.83 -14.54 13.65
C GLU A 113 -22.90 -14.62 12.41
N MET A 114 -21.56 -14.68 12.63
CA MET A 114 -20.62 -14.90 11.53
C MET A 114 -20.91 -16.19 10.77
N MET A 115 -21.23 -17.28 11.48
CA MET A 115 -21.59 -18.54 10.84
C MET A 115 -22.94 -18.47 10.11
N LYS A 116 -23.93 -17.70 10.61
CA LYS A 116 -25.18 -17.45 9.89
C LYS A 116 -24.94 -16.69 8.58
N VAL A 117 -24.11 -15.64 8.60
CA VAL A 117 -23.74 -14.91 7.39
C VAL A 117 -23.02 -15.85 6.41
N ALA A 118 -22.11 -16.68 6.88
CA ALA A 118 -21.41 -17.69 6.07
C ALA A 118 -22.37 -18.64 5.34
N ALA A 119 -23.48 -19.01 5.95
CA ALA A 119 -24.50 -19.89 5.38
C ALA A 119 -25.61 -19.16 4.62
N SER A 120 -25.54 -17.83 4.48
CA SER A 120 -26.52 -17.04 3.73
C SER A 120 -26.44 -17.30 2.22
N ASP A 121 -27.60 -17.28 1.56
CA ASP A 121 -27.71 -17.32 0.10
C ASP A 121 -27.29 -15.99 -0.54
N ASP A 122 -27.34 -14.91 0.22
CA ASP A 122 -27.00 -13.56 -0.26
C ASP A 122 -25.48 -13.29 -0.27
N LEU A 123 -24.69 -14.09 0.46
CA LEU A 123 -23.23 -13.91 0.57
C LEU A 123 -22.53 -14.35 -0.73
N GLU A 124 -21.87 -13.41 -1.39
CA GLU A 124 -21.20 -13.58 -2.68
C GLU A 124 -19.67 -13.49 -2.59
N ILE A 125 -19.15 -12.68 -1.65
CA ILE A 125 -17.73 -12.30 -1.58
C ILE A 125 -17.22 -12.35 -0.14
N ILE A 126 -15.99 -12.82 0.05
CA ILE A 126 -15.22 -12.64 1.28
C ILE A 126 -14.02 -11.77 0.98
N VAL A 127 -13.77 -10.75 1.80
CA VAL A 127 -12.62 -9.85 1.69
C VAL A 127 -11.79 -9.93 2.97
N SER A 128 -10.47 -9.78 2.87
CA SER A 128 -9.59 -9.71 4.03
C SER A 128 -8.50 -8.65 3.89
N ASN A 129 -8.15 -8.04 5.01
CA ASN A 129 -6.90 -7.35 5.25
C ASN A 129 -6.59 -7.42 6.74
N THR A 130 -5.85 -8.45 7.11
CA THR A 130 -5.51 -8.80 8.49
C THR A 130 -4.06 -8.48 8.82
N THR A 131 -3.46 -7.51 8.12
CA THR A 131 -2.05 -7.12 8.10
C THR A 131 -1.14 -8.15 7.40
N GLU A 132 0.14 -7.77 7.17
CA GLU A 132 1.14 -8.68 6.56
C GLU A 132 1.34 -9.96 7.37
N ALA A 133 1.15 -9.90 8.69
CA ALA A 133 1.30 -11.04 9.59
C ALA A 133 0.03 -11.91 9.69
N GLY A 134 -1.10 -11.49 9.12
CA GLY A 134 -2.39 -12.16 9.30
C GLY A 134 -2.53 -13.47 8.51
N ILE A 135 -1.95 -13.55 7.31
CA ILE A 135 -1.94 -14.77 6.49
C ILE A 135 -0.79 -15.67 6.94
N HIS A 136 -1.01 -16.44 7.96
CA HIS A 136 -0.08 -17.45 8.46
C HIS A 136 -0.80 -18.69 8.96
N TYR A 137 -0.15 -19.82 8.88
CA TYR A 137 -0.62 -21.08 9.46
C TYR A 137 -0.12 -21.20 10.91
N ASP A 138 -1.05 -21.37 11.83
CA ASP A 138 -0.78 -21.61 13.25
C ASP A 138 -1.22 -23.03 13.63
N PRO A 139 -0.28 -23.97 13.87
CA PRO A 139 -0.60 -25.36 14.19
C PRO A 139 -1.28 -25.53 15.56
N SER A 140 -1.32 -24.52 16.40
CA SER A 140 -2.01 -24.55 17.69
C SER A 140 -3.53 -24.46 17.57
N CYS A 141 -4.05 -23.90 16.45
CA CYS A 141 -5.48 -23.76 16.22
C CYS A 141 -6.17 -25.11 16.10
N GLN A 142 -7.30 -25.28 16.81
CA GLN A 142 -8.13 -26.45 16.72
C GLN A 142 -9.42 -26.13 15.97
N PHE A 143 -10.02 -27.17 15.35
CA PHE A 143 -11.28 -26.98 14.61
C PHE A 143 -12.43 -26.51 15.49
N GLU A 144 -12.46 -26.96 16.75
CA GLU A 144 -13.48 -26.66 17.75
C GLU A 144 -13.33 -25.28 18.41
N ASP A 145 -12.24 -24.57 18.15
CA ASP A 145 -12.02 -23.22 18.68
C ASP A 145 -13.14 -22.27 18.21
N LYS A 146 -13.53 -21.33 19.07
CA LYS A 146 -14.61 -20.38 18.78
C LYS A 146 -14.18 -18.93 19.07
N PRO A 147 -13.51 -18.27 18.10
CA PRO A 147 -13.04 -18.76 16.81
C PRO A 147 -11.62 -19.37 16.89
N ALA A 148 -11.15 -19.98 15.80
CA ALA A 148 -9.73 -20.28 15.61
C ALA A 148 -8.89 -19.00 15.77
N ALA A 149 -7.70 -19.07 16.37
CA ALA A 149 -6.90 -17.89 16.68
C ALA A 149 -6.41 -17.17 15.41
N SER A 150 -5.91 -17.92 14.41
CA SER A 150 -5.45 -17.34 13.15
C SER A 150 -6.61 -16.95 12.22
N PHE A 151 -6.38 -15.96 11.34
CA PHE A 151 -7.37 -15.60 10.32
C PHE A 151 -7.63 -16.74 9.32
N PRO A 152 -6.60 -17.42 8.73
CA PRO A 152 -6.88 -18.54 7.82
C PRO A 152 -7.63 -19.70 8.51
N GLY A 153 -7.42 -19.92 9.81
CA GLY A 153 -8.19 -20.88 10.59
C GLY A 153 -9.67 -20.48 10.67
N LYS A 154 -9.98 -19.22 11.03
CA LYS A 154 -11.36 -18.68 11.02
C LYS A 154 -12.01 -18.82 9.64
N LEU A 155 -11.27 -18.49 8.58
CA LEU A 155 -11.76 -18.63 7.21
C LEU A 155 -12.08 -20.08 6.87
N THR A 156 -11.22 -21.03 7.29
CA THR A 156 -11.47 -22.46 7.06
C THR A 156 -12.75 -22.91 7.79
N GLN A 157 -12.99 -22.47 9.02
CA GLN A 157 -14.25 -22.73 9.74
C GLN A 157 -15.47 -22.16 9.00
N VAL A 158 -15.39 -20.93 8.49
CA VAL A 158 -16.45 -20.28 7.69
C VAL A 158 -16.74 -21.05 6.41
N LEU A 159 -15.70 -21.43 5.66
CA LEU A 159 -15.84 -22.19 4.42
C LEU A 159 -16.41 -23.58 4.64
N TYR A 160 -15.96 -24.26 5.73
CA TYR A 160 -16.49 -25.55 6.11
C TYR A 160 -17.97 -25.47 6.49
N HIS A 161 -18.38 -24.43 7.22
CA HIS A 161 -19.77 -24.19 7.56
C HIS A 161 -20.63 -23.96 6.33
N ARG A 162 -20.15 -23.18 5.34
CA ARG A 162 -20.81 -23.01 4.03
C ARG A 162 -21.01 -24.36 3.33
N TYR A 163 -19.92 -25.12 3.21
CA TYR A 163 -19.95 -26.44 2.58
C TYR A 163 -20.98 -27.36 3.22
N LYS A 164 -21.00 -27.46 4.55
CA LYS A 164 -21.97 -28.31 5.30
C LYS A 164 -23.42 -27.84 5.15
N ASN A 165 -23.64 -26.57 4.78
CA ASN A 165 -24.98 -26.03 4.49
C ASN A 165 -25.30 -26.04 2.97
N ASN A 166 -24.53 -26.79 2.18
CA ASN A 166 -24.71 -26.94 0.72
C ASN A 166 -24.74 -25.60 -0.02
N LYS A 167 -23.94 -24.61 0.41
CA LYS A 167 -23.81 -23.32 -0.28
C LYS A 167 -22.78 -23.44 -1.38
N PRO A 168 -22.95 -22.73 -2.52
CA PRO A 168 -21.98 -22.74 -3.60
C PRO A 168 -20.63 -22.18 -3.15
N GLY A 169 -19.58 -22.46 -3.93
CA GLY A 169 -18.28 -21.84 -3.77
C GLY A 169 -18.37 -20.32 -3.75
N ILE A 170 -17.37 -19.66 -3.21
CA ILE A 170 -17.38 -18.22 -2.95
C ILE A 170 -16.09 -17.56 -3.44
N LEU A 171 -16.19 -16.27 -3.80
CA LEU A 171 -15.04 -15.44 -4.18
C LEU A 171 -14.35 -14.86 -2.95
N MET A 172 -13.03 -15.08 -2.82
CA MET A 172 -12.18 -14.49 -1.82
C MET A 172 -11.21 -13.48 -2.43
N LEU A 173 -11.16 -12.28 -1.86
CA LEU A 173 -10.29 -11.18 -2.24
C LEU A 173 -9.34 -10.87 -1.10
N ALA A 174 -8.09 -11.33 -1.20
CA ALA A 174 -7.05 -11.03 -0.22
C ALA A 174 -6.42 -9.66 -0.52
N CYS A 175 -6.42 -8.76 0.47
CA CYS A 175 -5.89 -7.39 0.36
C CYS A 175 -4.65 -7.16 1.25
N GLU A 176 -4.10 -8.18 1.87
CA GLU A 176 -2.88 -8.10 2.67
C GLU A 176 -1.66 -7.74 1.81
N LEU A 177 -0.75 -6.93 2.35
CA LEU A 177 0.43 -6.44 1.63
C LEU A 177 1.57 -7.47 1.60
N ILE A 178 1.26 -8.69 1.15
CA ILE A 178 2.24 -9.76 0.91
C ILE A 178 2.18 -10.22 -0.54
N ASP A 179 3.28 -10.80 -1.00
CA ASP A 179 3.35 -11.38 -2.35
C ASP A 179 2.42 -12.59 -2.48
N ASN A 180 1.68 -12.66 -3.59
CA ASN A 180 0.76 -13.77 -3.87
C ASN A 180 -0.28 -14.01 -2.76
N ASN A 181 -0.78 -12.94 -2.13
CA ASN A 181 -1.68 -12.99 -0.98
C ASN A 181 -2.82 -14.00 -1.11
N GLY A 182 -3.52 -14.06 -2.24
CA GLY A 182 -4.59 -15.05 -2.47
C GLY A 182 -4.08 -16.50 -2.48
N LYS A 183 -2.91 -16.76 -3.08
CA LYS A 183 -2.31 -18.11 -3.12
C LYS A 183 -1.80 -18.54 -1.74
N GLU A 184 -1.18 -17.64 -0.99
CA GLU A 184 -0.72 -17.92 0.38
C GLU A 184 -1.91 -18.15 1.32
N LEU A 185 -3.02 -17.42 1.14
CA LEU A 185 -4.24 -17.68 1.89
C LEU A 185 -4.81 -19.07 1.61
N LEU A 186 -4.94 -19.46 0.34
CA LEU A 186 -5.39 -20.80 -0.05
C LEU A 186 -4.48 -21.90 0.50
N LYS A 187 -3.18 -21.68 0.49
CA LYS A 187 -2.20 -22.62 1.06
C LYS A 187 -2.43 -22.82 2.56
N CYS A 188 -2.63 -21.74 3.33
CA CYS A 188 -2.94 -21.85 4.76
C CYS A 188 -4.26 -22.60 5.01
N VAL A 189 -5.30 -22.33 4.23
CA VAL A 189 -6.58 -23.04 4.31
C VAL A 189 -6.40 -24.55 4.08
N ASN A 190 -5.62 -24.94 3.05
CA ASN A 190 -5.32 -26.35 2.79
C ASN A 190 -4.53 -27.01 3.91
N GLN A 191 -3.62 -26.28 4.58
CA GLN A 191 -2.91 -26.79 5.75
C GLN A 191 -3.88 -27.11 6.91
N TYR A 192 -4.90 -26.28 7.14
CA TYR A 192 -5.94 -26.58 8.14
C TYR A 192 -6.86 -27.74 7.73
N ILE A 193 -7.19 -27.88 6.45
CA ILE A 193 -7.94 -29.05 5.94
C ILE A 193 -7.21 -30.34 6.30
N GLU A 194 -5.90 -30.39 6.08
CA GLU A 194 -5.07 -31.55 6.42
C GLU A 194 -4.95 -31.74 7.94
N GLN A 195 -4.62 -30.67 8.68
CA GLN A 195 -4.46 -30.72 10.14
C GLN A 195 -5.73 -31.20 10.85
N TRP A 196 -6.87 -30.67 10.44
CA TRP A 196 -8.17 -30.99 11.07
C TRP A 196 -8.83 -32.22 10.46
N ASN A 197 -8.15 -32.91 9.53
CA ASN A 197 -8.61 -34.10 8.86
C ASN A 197 -10.05 -33.97 8.31
N LEU A 198 -10.28 -32.84 7.63
CA LEU A 198 -11.60 -32.56 7.04
C LEU A 198 -11.80 -33.38 5.76
N GLU A 199 -13.07 -33.70 5.45
CA GLU A 199 -13.41 -34.62 4.37
C GLU A 199 -12.93 -34.16 2.97
N GLU A 200 -12.62 -35.12 2.10
CA GLU A 200 -12.14 -34.87 0.73
C GLU A 200 -13.13 -34.04 -0.10
N GLY A 201 -14.42 -34.17 0.15
CA GLY A 201 -15.46 -33.34 -0.47
C GLY A 201 -15.30 -31.86 -0.16
N PHE A 202 -14.90 -31.51 1.06
CA PHE A 202 -14.62 -30.14 1.43
C PHE A 202 -13.32 -29.63 0.78
N LYS A 203 -12.28 -30.46 0.76
CA LYS A 203 -11.04 -30.12 0.06
C LYS A 203 -11.29 -29.79 -1.42
N LYS A 204 -12.12 -30.61 -2.07
CA LYS A 204 -12.54 -30.37 -3.45
C LYS A 204 -13.34 -29.07 -3.59
N TYR A 205 -14.30 -28.83 -2.70
CA TYR A 205 -15.07 -27.58 -2.66
C TYR A 205 -14.17 -26.34 -2.59
N VAL A 206 -13.18 -26.35 -1.68
CA VAL A 206 -12.23 -25.22 -1.51
C VAL A 206 -11.37 -24.99 -2.77
N ASN A 207 -10.88 -26.07 -3.40
CA ASN A 207 -9.91 -25.94 -4.48
C ASN A 207 -10.52 -25.85 -5.87
N GLU A 208 -11.79 -26.29 -6.07
CA GLU A 208 -12.43 -26.33 -7.39
C GLU A 208 -13.66 -25.40 -7.50
N GLU A 209 -14.36 -25.12 -6.39
CA GLU A 209 -15.57 -24.30 -6.42
C GLU A 209 -15.33 -22.89 -5.85
N CYS A 210 -14.45 -22.74 -4.85
CA CYS A 210 -14.06 -21.42 -4.34
C CYS A 210 -12.98 -20.79 -5.21
N THR A 211 -13.00 -19.45 -5.30
CA THR A 211 -12.00 -18.70 -6.05
C THR A 211 -11.19 -17.81 -5.11
N PHE A 212 -9.88 -18.03 -5.00
CA PHE A 212 -8.97 -17.23 -4.19
C PHE A 212 -8.19 -16.27 -5.11
N CYS A 213 -8.57 -15.00 -5.08
CA CYS A 213 -7.93 -13.97 -5.87
C CYS A 213 -6.87 -13.23 -5.06
N GLY A 214 -5.68 -13.09 -5.64
CA GLY A 214 -4.73 -12.10 -5.19
C GLY A 214 -5.15 -10.71 -5.62
N SER A 215 -4.73 -9.69 -4.87
CA SER A 215 -4.94 -8.33 -5.28
C SER A 215 -3.79 -7.39 -4.92
N LEU A 216 -3.65 -6.35 -5.74
CA LEU A 216 -2.77 -5.22 -5.48
C LEU A 216 -3.65 -4.05 -5.05
N VAL A 217 -3.46 -3.60 -3.82
CA VAL A 217 -4.12 -2.44 -3.26
C VAL A 217 -3.15 -1.25 -3.20
N ASP A 218 -3.62 -0.06 -3.56
CA ASP A 218 -2.80 1.15 -3.53
C ASP A 218 -3.65 2.37 -3.15
N ARG A 219 -3.61 2.73 -1.89
CA ARG A 219 -4.09 3.96 -1.27
C ARG A 219 -3.34 4.19 0.02
N ILE A 220 -2.83 5.39 0.24
CA ILE A 220 -2.30 5.78 1.54
C ILE A 220 -3.49 6.15 2.44
N VAL A 221 -3.56 5.50 3.59
CA VAL A 221 -4.63 5.71 4.59
C VAL A 221 -3.97 6.09 5.92
N PRO A 222 -3.85 7.38 6.23
CA PRO A 222 -3.38 7.85 7.54
C PRO A 222 -4.25 7.36 8.70
N GLY A 223 -5.52 7.13 8.42
CA GLY A 223 -6.45 6.54 9.36
C GLY A 223 -7.26 7.57 10.15
N ARG A 224 -7.80 7.15 11.29
CA ARG A 224 -8.70 7.96 12.12
C ARG A 224 -8.05 9.27 12.56
N ILE A 225 -8.80 10.36 12.47
CA ILE A 225 -8.40 11.68 12.99
C ILE A 225 -8.37 11.59 14.51
N ARG A 226 -7.23 11.96 15.11
CA ARG A 226 -7.01 11.92 16.57
C ARG A 226 -6.64 13.27 17.16
N ASP A 227 -6.35 14.28 16.32
CA ASP A 227 -6.08 15.63 16.78
C ASP A 227 -7.38 16.22 17.37
N PRO A 228 -7.41 16.59 18.67
CA PRO A 228 -8.62 17.09 19.31
C PRO A 228 -9.17 18.39 18.69
N GLN A 229 -8.30 19.24 18.11
CA GLN A 229 -8.72 20.48 17.46
C GLN A 229 -9.43 20.17 16.13
N GLU A 230 -8.87 19.26 15.34
CA GLU A 230 -9.48 18.85 14.08
C GLU A 230 -10.79 18.08 14.33
N VAL A 231 -10.83 17.20 15.34
CA VAL A 231 -12.07 16.51 15.74
C VAL A 231 -13.16 17.52 16.10
N ALA A 232 -12.86 18.49 16.97
CA ALA A 232 -13.82 19.51 17.38
C ALA A 232 -14.31 20.35 16.19
N ARG A 233 -13.43 20.73 15.28
CA ARG A 233 -13.78 21.46 14.05
C ARG A 233 -14.75 20.66 13.18
N LEU A 234 -14.44 19.37 12.93
CA LEU A 234 -15.29 18.50 12.12
C LEU A 234 -16.64 18.23 12.76
N GLU A 235 -16.69 18.04 14.08
CA GLU A 235 -17.96 17.90 14.81
C GLU A 235 -18.85 19.16 14.68
N GLU A 236 -18.23 20.33 14.78
CA GLU A 236 -18.96 21.61 14.60
C GLU A 236 -19.49 21.73 13.17
N GLU A 237 -18.68 21.44 12.16
CA GLU A 237 -19.07 21.49 10.75
C GLU A 237 -20.14 20.46 10.38
N ASN A 238 -20.06 19.27 10.94
CA ASN A 238 -20.94 18.15 10.63
C ASN A 238 -22.23 18.15 11.45
N HIS A 239 -22.27 18.84 12.60
CA HIS A 239 -23.34 18.80 13.60
C HIS A 239 -23.58 17.41 14.20
N TYR A 240 -22.59 16.50 14.15
CA TYR A 240 -22.60 15.21 14.82
C TYR A 240 -21.18 14.80 15.23
N ALA A 241 -21.07 13.90 16.22
CA ALA A 241 -19.81 13.29 16.62
C ALA A 241 -19.57 12.00 15.86
N ASP A 242 -18.36 11.86 15.29
CA ASP A 242 -17.96 10.64 14.59
C ASP A 242 -16.53 10.23 14.98
N PRO A 243 -16.37 9.42 16.04
CA PRO A 243 -15.06 8.90 16.47
C PRO A 243 -14.43 7.91 15.48
N LEU A 244 -15.18 7.49 14.45
CA LEU A 244 -14.69 6.63 13.36
C LEU A 244 -14.27 7.42 12.12
N THR A 245 -14.38 8.75 12.12
CA THR A 245 -13.95 9.59 10.99
C THR A 245 -12.59 9.14 10.50
N ASP A 246 -12.52 8.75 9.23
CA ASP A 246 -11.33 8.17 8.61
C ASP A 246 -10.79 9.06 7.50
N VAL A 247 -9.50 8.95 7.23
CA VAL A 247 -8.83 9.72 6.17
C VAL A 247 -8.07 8.76 5.25
N GLY A 248 -8.31 8.90 3.96
CA GLY A 248 -7.51 8.30 2.91
C GLY A 248 -7.02 9.34 1.91
N GLU A 249 -6.01 9.02 1.12
CA GLU A 249 -5.67 9.86 -0.03
C GLU A 249 -6.73 9.75 -1.14
N VAL A 250 -6.86 10.79 -1.97
CA VAL A 250 -7.79 10.79 -3.12
C VAL A 250 -7.48 9.66 -4.10
N PHE A 251 -6.19 9.39 -4.34
CA PHE A 251 -5.77 8.28 -5.18
C PHE A 251 -6.22 6.94 -4.59
N GLY A 252 -6.69 6.05 -5.45
CA GLY A 252 -7.00 4.68 -5.08
C GLY A 252 -6.97 3.76 -6.29
N LEU A 253 -6.35 2.59 -6.12
CA LEU A 253 -6.24 1.57 -7.16
C LEU A 253 -6.37 0.18 -6.54
N TRP A 254 -7.29 -0.62 -7.07
CA TRP A 254 -7.45 -2.03 -6.69
C TRP A 254 -7.38 -2.91 -7.93
N VAL A 255 -6.28 -3.64 -8.09
CA VAL A 255 -6.10 -4.60 -9.18
C VAL A 255 -6.36 -6.00 -8.63
N ILE A 256 -7.33 -6.71 -9.19
CA ILE A 256 -7.74 -8.05 -8.77
C ILE A 256 -7.26 -9.05 -9.83
N GLU A 257 -6.46 -10.04 -9.41
CA GLU A 257 -5.96 -11.06 -10.31
C GLU A 257 -6.98 -12.19 -10.48
N GLY A 258 -7.48 -12.37 -11.70
CA GLY A 258 -8.45 -13.40 -12.01
C GLY A 258 -9.01 -13.33 -13.42
N ASP A 259 -9.95 -14.22 -13.72
CA ASP A 259 -10.65 -14.27 -14.98
C ASP A 259 -11.68 -13.12 -15.12
N GLU A 260 -11.90 -12.63 -16.33
CA GLU A 260 -12.83 -11.53 -16.60
C GLU A 260 -14.27 -11.82 -16.10
N LYS A 261 -14.66 -13.09 -15.99
CA LYS A 261 -15.96 -13.51 -15.45
C LYS A 261 -16.21 -13.07 -14.02
N LEU A 262 -15.17 -12.73 -13.27
CA LEU A 262 -15.33 -12.13 -11.93
C LEU A 262 -16.13 -10.83 -11.96
N ASN A 263 -16.18 -10.12 -13.09
CA ASN A 263 -17.01 -8.94 -13.27
C ASN A 263 -18.53 -9.25 -13.27
N ASP A 264 -18.93 -10.52 -13.34
CA ASP A 264 -20.33 -10.91 -13.19
C ASP A 264 -20.77 -10.86 -11.72
N VAL A 265 -19.82 -11.04 -10.78
CA VAL A 265 -20.03 -10.95 -9.32
C VAL A 265 -19.63 -9.57 -8.80
N LEU A 266 -18.49 -9.03 -9.27
CA LEU A 266 -17.95 -7.75 -8.83
C LEU A 266 -18.68 -6.57 -9.51
N PRO A 267 -19.19 -5.59 -8.75
CA PRO A 267 -20.01 -4.52 -9.31
C PRO A 267 -19.23 -3.39 -10.00
N PHE A 268 -17.91 -3.38 -9.91
CA PHE A 268 -17.08 -2.21 -10.22
C PHE A 268 -17.08 -1.84 -11.70
N LYS A 269 -17.09 -2.83 -12.62
CA LYS A 269 -17.19 -2.59 -14.06
C LYS A 269 -18.53 -1.95 -14.42
N LYS A 270 -19.62 -2.45 -13.85
CA LYS A 270 -20.97 -1.91 -14.03
C LYS A 270 -21.11 -0.50 -13.44
N ALA A 271 -20.41 -0.23 -12.36
CA ALA A 271 -20.36 1.08 -11.72
C ALA A 271 -19.47 2.11 -12.46
N GLY A 272 -18.80 1.73 -13.55
CA GLY A 272 -17.90 2.61 -14.29
C GLY A 272 -16.60 2.92 -13.56
N LEU A 273 -16.15 2.03 -12.67
CA LEU A 273 -14.96 2.23 -11.82
C LEU A 273 -13.71 1.50 -12.35
N ILE A 274 -13.72 1.04 -13.61
CA ILE A 274 -12.67 0.18 -14.18
C ILE A 274 -11.29 0.85 -14.30
N ASP A 275 -11.20 2.15 -14.18
CA ASP A 275 -9.93 2.89 -14.10
C ASP A 275 -9.32 2.88 -12.68
N LYS A 276 -10.08 2.45 -11.69
CA LYS A 276 -9.72 2.38 -10.27
C LYS A 276 -9.76 0.97 -9.69
N VAL A 277 -10.76 0.18 -10.06
CA VAL A 277 -10.96 -1.20 -9.60
C VAL A 277 -11.22 -2.08 -10.80
N PHE A 278 -10.31 -2.99 -11.12
CA PHE A 278 -10.44 -3.85 -12.28
C PHE A 278 -9.84 -5.23 -12.08
N VAL A 279 -10.32 -6.17 -12.90
CA VAL A 279 -9.85 -7.55 -12.97
C VAL A 279 -8.86 -7.71 -14.11
N THR A 280 -7.76 -8.44 -13.86
CA THR A 280 -6.74 -8.78 -14.86
C THR A 280 -6.26 -10.22 -14.65
N PRO A 281 -5.95 -10.96 -15.70
CA PRO A 281 -5.38 -12.31 -15.55
C PRO A 281 -3.96 -12.32 -14.99
N ASP A 282 -3.25 -11.18 -15.04
CA ASP A 282 -1.89 -11.00 -14.50
C ASP A 282 -1.75 -9.59 -13.93
N MET A 283 -1.53 -9.49 -12.61
CA MET A 283 -1.30 -8.19 -11.95
C MET A 283 0.18 -7.78 -11.88
N SER A 284 1.09 -8.65 -12.32
CA SER A 284 2.54 -8.40 -12.21
C SER A 284 2.99 -7.10 -12.90
N PRO A 285 2.48 -6.72 -14.09
CA PRO A 285 2.86 -5.46 -14.73
C PRO A 285 2.46 -4.22 -13.89
N TYR A 286 1.30 -4.26 -13.24
CA TYR A 286 0.82 -3.17 -12.38
C TYR A 286 1.62 -3.07 -11.10
N LYS A 287 2.03 -4.22 -10.52
CA LYS A 287 2.96 -4.26 -9.40
C LYS A 287 4.32 -3.66 -9.78
N LYS A 288 4.86 -4.04 -10.93
CA LYS A 288 6.10 -3.46 -11.46
C LYS A 288 5.95 -1.95 -11.65
N ARG A 289 4.86 -1.47 -12.27
CA ARG A 289 4.55 -0.05 -12.44
C ARG A 289 4.61 0.70 -11.10
N LYS A 290 3.91 0.21 -10.06
CA LYS A 290 3.91 0.82 -8.73
C LYS A 290 5.32 0.87 -8.13
N VAL A 291 6.05 -0.25 -8.16
CA VAL A 291 7.40 -0.33 -7.58
C VAL A 291 8.38 0.57 -8.31
N ARG A 292 8.34 0.63 -9.64
CA ARG A 292 9.30 1.41 -10.44
C ARG A 292 8.98 2.90 -10.45
N ILE A 293 7.72 3.28 -10.65
CA ILE A 293 7.32 4.69 -10.77
C ILE A 293 7.16 5.32 -9.39
N LEU A 294 6.33 4.77 -8.49
CA LEU A 294 6.10 5.37 -7.18
C LEU A 294 7.29 5.20 -6.24
N ASN A 295 7.64 3.94 -5.97
CA ASN A 295 8.66 3.62 -4.98
C ASN A 295 10.07 3.93 -5.53
N GLY A 296 10.27 3.72 -6.83
CA GLY A 296 11.51 4.01 -7.53
C GLY A 296 11.80 5.50 -7.59
N ALA A 297 10.79 6.34 -7.84
CA ALA A 297 10.95 7.80 -7.78
C ALA A 297 11.44 8.24 -6.40
N HIS A 298 10.72 7.87 -5.32
CA HIS A 298 11.16 8.18 -3.96
C HIS A 298 12.62 7.77 -3.73
N THR A 299 12.94 6.50 -4.00
CA THR A 299 14.30 5.98 -3.77
C THR A 299 15.36 6.70 -4.63
N GLY A 300 14.99 7.12 -5.85
CA GLY A 300 15.93 7.75 -6.77
C GLY A 300 16.25 9.21 -6.46
N PHE A 301 15.33 9.99 -5.88
CA PHE A 301 15.57 11.42 -5.69
C PHE A 301 15.70 11.86 -4.23
N VAL A 302 15.07 11.17 -3.26
CA VAL A 302 14.94 11.71 -1.89
C VAL A 302 16.26 11.90 -1.18
N LEU A 303 17.25 11.02 -1.38
CA LEU A 303 18.57 11.15 -0.73
C LEU A 303 19.32 12.37 -1.25
N GLY A 304 19.31 12.59 -2.55
CA GLY A 304 19.88 13.79 -3.17
C GLY A 304 19.14 15.05 -2.73
N ALA A 305 17.82 15.04 -2.69
CA ALA A 305 17.00 16.16 -2.22
C ALA A 305 17.27 16.50 -0.75
N TYR A 306 17.43 15.48 0.09
CA TYR A 306 17.79 15.68 1.49
C TYR A 306 19.17 16.33 1.63
N LEU A 307 20.19 15.86 0.91
CA LEU A 307 21.52 16.45 0.87
C LEU A 307 21.50 17.87 0.30
N ALA A 308 20.60 18.18 -0.62
CA ALA A 308 20.39 19.51 -1.20
C ALA A 308 19.66 20.51 -0.27
N GLY A 309 19.14 20.06 0.87
CA GLY A 309 18.55 20.96 1.87
C GLY A 309 17.06 20.74 2.15
N GLN A 310 16.36 19.88 1.40
CA GLN A 310 14.94 19.63 1.60
C GLN A 310 14.67 18.64 2.75
N ASN A 311 13.50 18.71 3.38
CA ASN A 311 13.12 17.83 4.49
C ASN A 311 11.90 16.96 4.20
N ILE A 312 10.94 17.45 3.42
CA ILE A 312 9.70 16.75 3.08
C ILE A 312 9.49 16.67 1.56
N VAL A 313 8.79 15.63 1.14
CA VAL A 313 8.52 15.35 -0.29
C VAL A 313 7.79 16.50 -0.97
N ARG A 314 6.80 17.09 -0.32
CA ARG A 314 6.01 18.20 -0.90
C ARG A 314 6.89 19.40 -1.27
N ASP A 315 7.85 19.77 -0.44
CA ASP A 315 8.74 20.89 -0.73
C ASP A 315 9.62 20.59 -1.95
N CYS A 316 10.02 19.33 -2.14
CA CYS A 316 10.72 18.89 -3.34
C CYS A 316 9.87 19.08 -4.62
N MET A 317 8.55 18.94 -4.51
CA MET A 317 7.63 19.13 -5.67
C MET A 317 7.43 20.62 -6.02
N HIS A 318 7.78 21.53 -5.12
CA HIS A 318 7.76 22.97 -5.36
C HIS A 318 9.12 23.53 -5.81
N ASP A 319 10.18 22.72 -5.78
CA ASP A 319 11.50 23.05 -6.29
C ASP A 319 11.65 22.59 -7.75
N GLU A 320 11.92 23.54 -8.65
CA GLU A 320 11.98 23.25 -10.10
C GLU A 320 13.11 22.28 -10.48
N VAL A 321 14.26 22.34 -9.79
CA VAL A 321 15.42 21.49 -10.08
C VAL A 321 15.17 20.07 -9.58
N ILE A 322 14.73 19.91 -8.32
CA ILE A 322 14.52 18.59 -7.72
C ILE A 322 13.36 17.87 -8.41
N LYS A 323 12.24 18.57 -8.65
CA LYS A 323 11.11 18.03 -9.40
C LYS A 323 11.49 17.72 -10.85
N GLY A 324 12.28 18.59 -11.47
CA GLY A 324 12.81 18.38 -12.82
C GLY A 324 13.66 17.13 -12.92
N PHE A 325 14.59 16.93 -11.98
CA PHE A 325 15.42 15.73 -11.89
C PHE A 325 14.56 14.45 -11.73
N MET A 326 13.62 14.45 -10.79
CA MET A 326 12.70 13.33 -10.58
C MET A 326 11.91 13.02 -11.85
N ASN A 327 11.33 14.04 -12.49
CA ASN A 327 10.55 13.86 -13.71
C ASN A 327 11.39 13.30 -14.84
N LYS A 328 12.59 13.85 -15.07
CA LYS A 328 13.48 13.36 -16.13
C LYS A 328 13.87 11.90 -15.90
N MET A 329 14.23 11.53 -14.66
CA MET A 329 14.48 10.14 -14.31
C MET A 329 13.27 9.25 -14.62
N LEU A 330 12.05 9.68 -14.23
CA LEU A 330 10.85 8.87 -14.43
C LEU A 330 10.47 8.74 -15.91
N TYR A 331 10.36 9.87 -16.63
CA TYR A 331 9.80 9.89 -17.98
C TYR A 331 10.79 9.41 -19.04
N ASP A 332 12.09 9.71 -18.88
CA ASP A 332 13.10 9.41 -19.87
C ASP A 332 13.86 8.10 -19.61
N GLU A 333 13.96 7.65 -18.32
CA GLU A 333 14.81 6.55 -17.96
C GLU A 333 14.06 5.36 -17.33
N VAL A 334 12.96 5.56 -16.60
CA VAL A 334 12.20 4.49 -15.93
C VAL A 334 11.05 3.99 -16.80
N ILE A 335 10.16 4.89 -17.23
CA ILE A 335 8.95 4.53 -17.98
C ILE A 335 9.27 3.76 -19.27
N PRO A 336 10.30 4.10 -20.07
CA PRO A 336 10.63 3.32 -21.26
C PRO A 336 10.93 1.84 -20.98
N THR A 337 11.42 1.50 -19.78
CA THR A 337 11.75 0.11 -19.38
C THR A 337 10.54 -0.72 -18.94
N LEU A 338 9.33 -0.18 -18.98
CA LEU A 338 8.10 -0.83 -18.54
C LEU A 338 7.23 -1.27 -19.73
N THR A 339 6.51 -2.39 -19.57
CA THR A 339 5.80 -3.06 -20.66
C THR A 339 4.30 -2.72 -20.75
N LEU A 340 3.74 -1.96 -19.80
CA LEU A 340 2.35 -1.51 -19.87
C LEU A 340 2.15 -0.47 -20.96
N ASP A 341 0.89 -0.23 -21.34
CA ASP A 341 0.53 0.85 -22.26
C ASP A 341 1.13 2.19 -21.81
N LYS A 342 1.69 2.93 -22.77
CA LYS A 342 2.39 4.18 -22.46
C LYS A 342 1.49 5.21 -21.79
N ASN A 343 0.22 5.31 -22.19
CA ASN A 343 -0.72 6.27 -21.59
C ASN A 343 -1.04 5.88 -20.15
N ASP A 344 -1.16 4.57 -19.86
CA ASP A 344 -1.35 4.07 -18.49
C ASP A 344 -0.16 4.45 -17.61
N LEU A 345 1.07 4.25 -18.08
CA LEU A 345 2.29 4.61 -17.35
C LEU A 345 2.40 6.11 -17.10
N LEU A 346 2.10 6.93 -18.11
CA LEU A 346 2.13 8.40 -17.99
C LEU A 346 1.06 8.94 -17.05
N ASN A 347 -0.15 8.38 -17.09
CA ASN A 347 -1.23 8.74 -16.17
C ASN A 347 -0.89 8.37 -14.73
N PHE A 348 -0.27 7.19 -14.54
CA PHE A 348 0.17 6.78 -13.22
C PHE A 348 1.30 7.67 -12.69
N ALA A 349 2.29 8.03 -13.51
CA ALA A 349 3.37 8.95 -13.12
C ALA A 349 2.85 10.34 -12.74
N LYS A 350 1.84 10.85 -13.48
CA LYS A 350 1.15 12.10 -13.12
C LYS A 350 0.44 11.99 -11.77
N ALA A 351 -0.29 10.91 -11.54
CA ALA A 351 -0.94 10.66 -10.25
C ALA A 351 0.08 10.57 -9.10
N VAL A 352 1.26 9.98 -9.34
CA VAL A 352 2.36 9.94 -8.36
C VAL A 352 2.86 11.35 -8.02
N SER A 353 3.01 12.23 -9.01
CA SER A 353 3.39 13.64 -8.76
C SER A 353 2.36 14.37 -7.91
N ASP A 354 1.06 14.17 -8.16
CA ASP A 354 -0.02 14.72 -7.32
C ASP A 354 0.01 14.16 -5.89
N ARG A 355 0.29 12.86 -5.72
CA ARG A 355 0.44 12.20 -4.40
C ARG A 355 1.63 12.77 -3.62
N PHE A 356 2.75 13.04 -4.30
CA PHE A 356 3.94 13.66 -3.68
C PHE A 356 3.68 15.12 -3.27
N ASN A 357 2.81 15.81 -4.00
CA ASN A 357 2.39 17.18 -3.70
C ASN A 357 1.18 17.26 -2.74
N ASN A 358 0.91 16.21 -1.97
CA ASN A 358 -0.24 16.17 -1.06
C ASN A 358 -0.12 17.25 0.05
N PRO A 359 -1.03 18.24 0.09
CA PRO A 359 -0.96 19.37 1.04
C PRO A 359 -1.34 18.98 2.49
N PHE A 360 -1.81 17.76 2.70
CA PHE A 360 -2.22 17.26 4.02
C PHE A 360 -1.19 16.35 4.68
N VAL A 361 -0.10 16.01 3.99
CA VAL A 361 0.91 15.07 4.48
C VAL A 361 2.31 15.68 4.38
N ASP A 362 2.98 15.78 5.50
CA ASP A 362 4.40 16.13 5.57
C ASP A 362 5.22 14.83 5.59
N HIS A 363 5.46 14.28 4.39
CA HIS A 363 6.20 13.03 4.24
C HIS A 363 7.70 13.32 4.32
N GLU A 364 8.30 13.00 5.46
CA GLU A 364 9.72 13.26 5.73
C GLU A 364 10.64 12.41 4.84
N LEU A 365 11.62 13.04 4.19
CA LEU A 365 12.61 12.36 3.37
C LEU A 365 13.41 11.32 4.16
N MET A 366 13.69 11.61 5.44
CA MET A 366 14.40 10.68 6.32
C MET A 366 13.60 9.41 6.63
N SER A 367 12.28 9.47 6.70
CA SER A 367 11.43 8.26 6.83
C SER A 367 11.47 7.36 5.59
N ILE A 368 11.70 7.96 4.43
CA ILE A 368 11.87 7.23 3.16
C ILE A 368 13.27 6.64 3.04
N SER A 369 14.28 7.28 3.64
CA SER A 369 15.69 6.88 3.53
C SER A 369 16.05 5.55 4.21
N LEU A 370 15.16 5.03 5.07
CA LEU A 370 15.40 3.76 5.79
C LEU A 370 15.67 2.61 4.80
N ASN A 371 16.72 1.83 5.06
CA ASN A 371 17.09 0.66 4.25
C ASN A 371 17.26 0.98 2.76
N SER A 372 17.93 2.10 2.44
CA SER A 372 18.04 2.58 1.05
C SER A 372 18.87 1.65 0.15
N THR A 373 19.78 0.86 0.71
CA THR A 373 20.57 -0.11 -0.06
C THR A 373 19.65 -1.17 -0.71
N SER A 374 18.86 -1.86 0.09
CA SER A 374 17.91 -2.87 -0.41
C SER A 374 16.82 -2.25 -1.28
N LYS A 375 16.36 -1.04 -0.96
CA LYS A 375 15.37 -0.30 -1.76
C LYS A 375 15.92 0.08 -3.14
N TRP A 376 17.15 0.58 -3.23
CA TRP A 376 17.75 0.94 -4.51
C TRP A 376 17.89 -0.30 -5.40
N LYS A 377 18.39 -1.43 -4.84
CA LYS A 377 18.44 -2.72 -5.53
C LYS A 377 17.09 -3.17 -6.06
N ALA A 378 16.05 -3.12 -5.24
CA ALA A 378 14.74 -3.67 -5.61
C ALA A 378 13.91 -2.74 -6.52
N ARG A 379 14.05 -1.42 -6.38
CA ARG A 379 13.16 -0.43 -6.98
C ARG A 379 13.75 0.32 -8.16
N VAL A 380 15.07 0.58 -8.14
CA VAL A 380 15.77 1.41 -9.13
C VAL A 380 16.64 0.58 -10.07
N MET A 381 17.45 -0.34 -9.52
CA MET A 381 18.39 -1.14 -10.30
C MET A 381 17.75 -1.91 -11.47
N PRO A 382 16.55 -2.47 -11.37
CA PRO A 382 15.94 -3.11 -12.52
C PRO A 382 15.58 -2.16 -13.68
N SER A 383 15.28 -0.87 -13.41
CA SER A 383 15.13 0.15 -14.45
C SER A 383 16.48 0.57 -15.03
N PHE A 384 17.50 0.68 -14.17
CA PHE A 384 18.88 0.91 -14.59
C PHE A 384 19.37 -0.13 -15.61
N LEU A 385 19.22 -1.41 -15.27
CA LEU A 385 19.63 -2.51 -16.17
C LEU A 385 18.79 -2.57 -17.44
N GLY A 386 17.46 -2.40 -17.32
CA GLY A 386 16.55 -2.39 -18.48
C GLY A 386 16.87 -1.25 -19.46
N TYR A 387 17.21 -0.08 -18.94
CA TYR A 387 17.63 1.04 -19.78
C TYR A 387 18.93 0.75 -20.56
N ILE A 388 19.91 0.17 -19.88
CA ILE A 388 21.19 -0.21 -20.53
C ILE A 388 20.97 -1.27 -21.62
N ASP A 389 20.14 -2.27 -21.34
CA ASP A 389 19.83 -3.32 -22.32
C ASP A 389 19.15 -2.75 -23.58
N GLU A 390 18.29 -1.75 -23.43
CA GLU A 390 17.54 -1.14 -24.52
C GLU A 390 18.36 -0.09 -25.31
N HIS A 391 19.08 0.77 -24.56
CA HIS A 391 19.73 1.95 -25.15
C HIS A 391 21.24 1.81 -25.33
N HIS A 392 21.87 0.77 -24.79
CA HIS A 392 23.33 0.55 -24.78
C HIS A 392 24.12 1.77 -24.24
N ALA A 393 23.51 2.48 -23.29
CA ALA A 393 24.04 3.71 -22.66
C ALA A 393 23.62 3.76 -21.18
N LEU A 394 24.38 4.49 -20.38
CA LEU A 394 24.03 4.70 -18.96
C LEU A 394 22.90 5.73 -18.85
N PRO A 395 21.84 5.46 -18.06
CA PRO A 395 20.82 6.45 -17.72
C PRO A 395 21.43 7.49 -16.78
N LYS A 396 21.42 8.75 -17.17
CA LYS A 396 22.14 9.83 -16.48
C LYS A 396 21.59 10.08 -15.06
N CYS A 397 20.26 10.26 -14.94
CA CYS A 397 19.63 10.56 -13.65
C CYS A 397 19.69 9.36 -12.69
N ILE A 398 19.49 8.13 -13.18
CA ILE A 398 19.61 6.93 -12.35
C ILE A 398 21.05 6.73 -11.87
N THR A 399 22.04 6.94 -12.73
CA THR A 399 23.47 6.88 -12.37
C THR A 399 23.80 7.94 -11.32
N THR A 400 23.30 9.17 -11.49
CA THR A 400 23.45 10.25 -10.50
C THR A 400 22.76 9.91 -9.18
N SER A 401 21.58 9.28 -9.22
CA SER A 401 20.88 8.79 -8.02
C SER A 401 21.72 7.79 -7.22
N PHE A 402 22.51 6.95 -7.87
CA PHE A 402 23.43 6.03 -7.21
C PHE A 402 24.58 6.79 -6.50
N ALA A 403 25.11 7.84 -7.11
CA ALA A 403 26.10 8.70 -6.46
C ALA A 403 25.50 9.43 -5.24
N PHE A 404 24.23 9.89 -5.31
CA PHE A 404 23.54 10.45 -4.15
C PHE A 404 23.38 9.46 -3.02
N TYR A 405 23.06 8.20 -3.35
CA TYR A 405 23.00 7.12 -2.38
C TYR A 405 24.36 6.94 -1.68
N ILE A 406 25.48 6.83 -2.40
CA ILE A 406 26.80 6.70 -1.80
C ILE A 406 27.13 7.93 -0.94
N GLN A 407 26.90 9.15 -1.44
CA GLN A 407 27.14 10.38 -0.68
C GLN A 407 26.34 10.44 0.62
N PHE A 408 25.08 10.00 0.59
CA PHE A 408 24.23 9.96 1.78
C PHE A 408 24.77 8.99 2.84
N TYR A 409 25.37 7.87 2.45
CA TYR A 409 25.93 6.86 3.36
C TYR A 409 27.34 7.19 3.88
N ARG A 410 27.95 8.30 3.48
CA ARG A 410 29.27 8.73 3.99
C ARG A 410 29.18 9.27 5.41
N GLY A 411 29.05 8.36 6.38
CA GLY A 411 29.03 8.67 7.80
C GLY A 411 30.42 8.59 8.44
N TYR A 412 30.57 9.20 9.60
CA TYR A 412 31.84 9.31 10.32
C TYR A 412 31.87 8.63 11.70
N GLU A 413 30.70 8.31 12.26
CA GLU A 413 30.56 7.69 13.57
C GLU A 413 29.49 6.60 13.55
N LEU A 414 29.85 5.41 14.02
CA LEU A 414 28.94 4.27 14.10
C LEU A 414 28.46 4.12 15.55
N THR A 415 27.14 4.22 15.74
CA THR A 415 26.47 4.11 17.05
C THR A 415 25.49 2.94 17.06
N ASP A 416 24.86 2.66 18.21
CA ASP A 416 23.79 1.66 18.29
C ASP A 416 22.53 2.11 17.51
N ALA A 417 22.31 3.43 17.37
CA ALA A 417 21.18 3.98 16.65
C ALA A 417 21.37 3.99 15.11
N GLY A 418 22.62 3.85 14.63
CA GLY A 418 22.93 3.88 13.21
C GLY A 418 24.25 4.56 12.90
N LEU A 419 24.49 4.88 11.62
CA LEU A 419 25.66 5.58 11.14
C LEU A 419 25.39 7.08 11.08
N VAL A 420 26.15 7.86 11.87
CA VAL A 420 26.02 9.31 11.92
C VAL A 420 26.76 9.96 10.76
N ALA A 421 26.08 10.83 10.04
CA ALA A 421 26.62 11.58 8.92
C ALA A 421 26.32 13.09 9.08
N LYS A 422 26.98 13.89 8.27
CA LYS A 422 26.82 15.35 8.29
C LYS A 422 26.24 15.83 6.97
N ARG A 423 25.13 16.55 7.06
CA ARG A 423 24.49 17.16 5.92
C ARG A 423 25.31 18.40 5.45
N PRO A 424 25.40 18.69 4.16
CA PRO A 424 26.10 19.89 3.68
C PRO A 424 25.60 21.20 4.30
N VAL A 425 24.33 21.29 4.65
CA VAL A 425 23.72 22.44 5.35
C VAL A 425 24.06 22.50 6.85
N GLY A 426 24.94 21.61 7.37
CA GLY A 426 25.49 21.66 8.69
C GLY A 426 24.86 20.77 9.75
N ASN A 427 23.66 20.27 9.54
CA ASN A 427 22.97 19.35 10.46
C ASN A 427 23.54 17.93 10.38
N THR A 428 23.64 17.26 11.53
CA THR A 428 23.89 15.81 11.57
C THR A 428 22.60 15.04 11.37
N TYR A 429 22.73 13.84 10.81
CA TYR A 429 21.63 12.88 10.68
C TYR A 429 22.13 11.47 10.93
N THR A 430 21.22 10.56 11.25
CA THR A 430 21.54 9.16 11.51
C THR A 430 20.94 8.29 10.42
N ILE A 431 21.78 7.52 9.76
CA ILE A 431 21.41 6.57 8.72
C ILE A 431 20.98 5.27 9.39
N SER A 432 19.83 4.75 9.02
CA SER A 432 19.31 3.47 9.49
C SER A 432 19.22 2.49 8.33
N ASP A 433 19.98 1.41 8.44
CA ASP A 433 20.01 0.28 7.50
C ASP A 433 20.46 -0.97 8.27
N ASP A 434 20.60 -2.11 7.59
CA ASP A 434 21.17 -3.32 8.17
C ASP A 434 22.58 -3.06 8.72
N ARG A 435 22.90 -3.67 9.84
CA ARG A 435 24.13 -3.38 10.59
C ARG A 435 25.41 -3.58 9.78
N ASP A 436 25.48 -4.62 8.99
CA ASP A 436 26.60 -4.94 8.11
C ASP A 436 26.81 -3.89 7.01
N ILE A 437 25.74 -3.26 6.52
CA ILE A 437 25.82 -2.14 5.58
C ILE A 437 26.40 -0.90 6.25
N LEU A 438 25.92 -0.58 7.45
CA LEU A 438 26.43 0.57 8.20
C LEU A 438 27.92 0.41 8.58
N GLU A 439 28.32 -0.80 8.99
CA GLU A 439 29.72 -1.16 9.28
C GLU A 439 30.59 -1.08 8.02
N PHE A 440 30.08 -1.52 6.88
CA PHE A 440 30.78 -1.39 5.61
C PHE A 440 31.12 0.07 5.32
N TYR A 441 30.14 0.99 5.34
CA TYR A 441 30.40 2.41 5.08
C TYR A 441 31.28 3.06 6.13
N TYR A 442 31.14 2.70 7.40
CA TYR A 442 32.01 3.19 8.47
C TYR A 442 33.48 2.77 8.27
N ASN A 443 33.71 1.53 7.83
CA ASN A 443 35.06 1.01 7.57
C ASN A 443 35.71 1.67 6.36
N HIS A 444 34.92 2.17 5.41
CA HIS A 444 35.38 2.88 4.21
C HIS A 444 35.30 4.40 4.31
N LYS A 445 35.08 4.96 5.50
CA LYS A 445 34.87 6.42 5.71
C LYS A 445 36.05 7.31 5.31
N ASP A 446 37.26 6.77 5.39
CA ASP A 446 38.50 7.48 5.10
C ASP A 446 39.04 7.16 3.69
N ASP A 447 38.34 6.34 2.92
CA ASP A 447 38.73 5.97 1.56
C ASP A 447 38.61 7.17 0.59
N SER A 448 39.41 7.14 -0.46
CA SER A 448 39.21 8.06 -1.58
C SER A 448 37.88 7.82 -2.24
N VAL A 449 37.31 8.81 -2.96
CA VAL A 449 36.08 8.65 -3.73
C VAL A 449 36.15 7.44 -4.64
N LYS A 450 37.28 7.26 -5.33
CA LYS A 450 37.48 6.14 -6.26
C LYS A 450 37.47 4.79 -5.53
N ASP A 451 38.16 4.66 -4.42
CA ASP A 451 38.27 3.41 -3.66
C ASP A 451 36.90 3.05 -3.03
N LEU A 452 36.20 4.03 -2.47
CA LEU A 452 34.85 3.85 -1.93
C LEU A 452 33.86 3.38 -3.02
N VAL A 453 33.83 4.05 -4.18
CA VAL A 453 32.92 3.66 -5.28
C VAL A 453 33.26 2.27 -5.77
N HIS A 454 34.55 1.92 -5.90
CA HIS A 454 34.99 0.58 -6.27
C HIS A 454 34.52 -0.47 -5.26
N ALA A 455 34.72 -0.22 -3.96
CA ALA A 455 34.27 -1.12 -2.90
C ALA A 455 32.74 -1.32 -2.89
N VAL A 456 31.97 -0.24 -3.13
CA VAL A 456 30.51 -0.30 -3.22
C VAL A 456 30.07 -1.07 -4.47
N CYS A 457 30.66 -0.80 -5.64
CA CYS A 457 30.26 -1.45 -6.92
C CYS A 457 30.61 -2.94 -6.97
N THR A 458 31.73 -3.35 -6.37
CA THR A 458 32.15 -4.77 -6.31
C THR A 458 31.38 -5.58 -5.26
N ASN A 459 30.63 -4.92 -4.36
CA ASN A 459 29.93 -5.60 -3.28
C ASN A 459 28.70 -6.38 -3.78
N THR A 460 28.89 -7.64 -4.13
CA THR A 460 27.84 -8.52 -4.63
C THR A 460 26.78 -8.86 -3.58
N SER A 461 27.06 -8.73 -2.28
CA SER A 461 26.06 -8.94 -1.23
C SER A 461 25.00 -7.83 -1.28
N PHE A 462 25.38 -6.58 -1.58
CA PHE A 462 24.45 -5.49 -1.75
C PHE A 462 23.62 -5.61 -3.03
N TRP A 463 24.28 -5.84 -4.15
CA TRP A 463 23.67 -5.69 -5.48
C TRP A 463 23.27 -7.02 -6.14
N GLY A 464 23.74 -8.16 -5.63
CA GLY A 464 23.55 -9.47 -6.26
C GLY A 464 24.43 -9.72 -7.47
N GLN A 465 25.21 -8.72 -7.88
CA GLN A 465 26.16 -8.76 -9.00
C GLN A 465 27.27 -7.73 -8.81
N ASP A 466 28.34 -7.88 -9.56
CA ASP A 466 29.45 -6.92 -9.61
C ASP A 466 29.11 -5.81 -10.62
N LEU A 467 28.83 -4.59 -10.12
CA LEU A 467 28.46 -3.45 -10.96
C LEU A 467 29.62 -2.86 -11.75
N THR A 468 30.89 -3.18 -11.43
CA THR A 468 32.06 -2.77 -12.22
C THR A 468 32.08 -3.41 -13.61
N GLN A 469 31.33 -4.51 -13.79
CA GLN A 469 31.19 -5.16 -15.10
C GLN A 469 30.29 -4.37 -16.06
N ILE A 470 29.61 -3.34 -15.59
CA ILE A 470 28.80 -2.43 -16.42
C ILE A 470 29.71 -1.34 -16.98
N ALA A 471 29.88 -1.32 -18.31
CA ALA A 471 30.81 -0.45 -18.98
C ALA A 471 30.61 1.04 -18.64
N GLY A 472 31.64 1.67 -18.10
CA GLY A 472 31.67 3.10 -17.75
C GLY A 472 30.87 3.48 -16.52
N PHE A 473 30.17 2.56 -15.85
CA PHE A 473 29.32 2.89 -14.70
C PHE A 473 30.14 3.37 -13.49
N GLU A 474 31.17 2.63 -13.11
CA GLU A 474 32.05 3.02 -12.00
C GLU A 474 32.67 4.39 -12.22
N ASP A 475 33.23 4.64 -13.41
CA ASP A 475 33.85 5.93 -13.75
C ASP A 475 32.83 7.09 -13.71
N ALA A 476 31.61 6.84 -14.22
CA ALA A 476 30.54 7.86 -14.16
C ALA A 476 30.12 8.17 -12.72
N VAL A 477 30.04 7.17 -11.86
CA VAL A 477 29.70 7.36 -10.42
C VAL A 477 30.84 8.11 -9.72
N VAL A 478 32.11 7.77 -9.95
CA VAL A 478 33.28 8.48 -9.41
C VAL A 478 33.27 9.95 -9.83
N GLN A 479 33.05 10.22 -11.12
CA GLN A 479 32.94 11.58 -11.64
C GLN A 479 31.82 12.36 -10.94
N THR A 480 30.60 11.79 -10.90
CA THR A 480 29.43 12.42 -10.29
C THR A 480 29.66 12.70 -8.80
N LEU A 481 30.25 11.75 -8.06
CA LEU A 481 30.53 11.92 -6.62
C LEU A 481 31.57 13.02 -6.39
N THR A 482 32.61 13.11 -7.23
CA THR A 482 33.58 14.21 -7.21
C THR A 482 32.92 15.57 -7.47
N GLU A 483 32.04 15.63 -8.45
CA GLU A 483 31.27 16.84 -8.74
C GLU A 483 30.32 17.24 -7.61
N ILE A 484 29.74 16.29 -6.86
CA ILE A 484 28.96 16.56 -5.65
C ILE A 484 29.84 17.20 -4.55
N GLU A 485 31.07 16.74 -4.39
CA GLU A 485 32.02 17.35 -3.42
C GLU A 485 32.40 18.79 -3.82
N GLU A 486 32.56 19.05 -5.09
CA GLU A 486 33.00 20.36 -5.61
C GLU A 486 31.89 21.42 -5.62
N LYS A 487 30.70 21.09 -6.06
CA LYS A 487 29.62 22.06 -6.35
C LYS A 487 28.30 21.78 -5.62
N GLY A 488 28.22 20.67 -4.90
CA GLY A 488 27.03 20.27 -4.14
C GLY A 488 25.97 19.53 -4.95
N THR A 489 25.13 18.82 -4.25
CA THR A 489 24.11 17.90 -4.77
C THR A 489 23.08 18.62 -5.66
N TYR A 490 22.68 19.85 -5.30
CA TYR A 490 21.68 20.63 -6.03
C TYR A 490 22.15 21.02 -7.43
N GLU A 491 23.39 21.50 -7.58
CA GLU A 491 23.95 21.86 -8.90
C GLU A 491 24.13 20.62 -9.78
N VAL A 492 24.53 19.48 -9.19
CA VAL A 492 24.60 18.20 -9.94
C VAL A 492 23.23 17.75 -10.42
N MET A 493 22.16 17.90 -9.63
CA MET A 493 20.79 17.64 -10.11
C MET A 493 20.41 18.55 -11.29
N LYS A 494 20.74 19.83 -11.18
CA LYS A 494 20.45 20.82 -12.22
C LYS A 494 21.16 20.51 -13.54
N GLU A 495 22.37 20.02 -13.50
CA GLU A 495 23.12 19.59 -14.68
C GLU A 495 22.59 18.32 -15.34
N CYS A 496 21.71 17.59 -14.66
CA CYS A 496 20.98 16.49 -15.28
C CYS A 496 19.82 16.97 -16.17
N LEU A 497 19.31 18.17 -15.96
CA LEU A 497 18.19 18.73 -16.73
C LEU A 497 18.61 19.17 -18.13
#